data_66e896c66dd9c7ef7b05b7eb9a7d3fce
#
_entry.id   66e896c66dd9c7ef7b05b7eb9a7d3fce
#
_cell.length_a   1.000
_cell.length_b   1.000
_cell.length_c   1.000
_cell.angle_alpha   90.00
_cell.angle_beta   90.00
_cell.angle_gamma   90.00
#
_symmetry.space_group_name_H-M   'P 1'
#
loop_
_entity.id
_entity.type
_entity.pdbx_description
1 polymer ?
#
loop_
_entity_poly.entity_id
_entity_poly.type
_entity_poly.pdbx_seq_one_letter_code
_entity_poly.pdbx_strand_id
1 'polypeptide(L)'
;MDSEPLIPKHGGYRRLKSFQVAQLVYDVTVRFCDRYVEKRSRTHDQMVQAARSGVQNVAEGSLASGTSKKGELKLTKVARASLEELRLDYEDFLRQRGLEQWEPNHPALKRFKARRVAKMEEFAEWVADELTRTGTDGHRPAPTTGKSVRVRVGRWRSAELAANGALSLLNVCCHLLDRQLAAQASAFEHKGGFTERLYRVRTDKRSRP
;
A
#
# COMPACT_ATOMS: atom_id res chain seq x y z
N MET A 1 -25.97 23.49 24.44
CA MET A 1 -25.50 22.17 23.98
C MET A 1 -25.50 22.21 22.46
N ASP A 2 -24.31 22.15 21.86
CA ASP A 2 -24.18 22.13 20.39
C ASP A 2 -24.81 20.86 19.85
N SER A 3 -25.79 21.02 18.97
CA SER A 3 -26.43 19.89 18.31
C SER A 3 -25.42 19.17 17.40
N GLU A 4 -25.30 17.85 17.53
CA GLU A 4 -24.45 17.04 16.66
C GLU A 4 -24.79 17.32 15.18
N PRO A 5 -23.81 17.66 14.33
CA PRO A 5 -24.09 17.96 12.92
C PRO A 5 -24.58 16.70 12.20
N LEU A 6 -25.58 16.85 11.31
CA LEU A 6 -26.13 15.76 10.52
C LEU A 6 -25.03 15.05 9.69
N ILE A 7 -24.13 15.84 9.09
CA ILE A 7 -22.96 15.34 8.36
C ILE A 7 -21.72 15.68 9.19
N PRO A 8 -21.04 14.68 9.80
CA PRO A 8 -19.84 14.92 10.57
C PRO A 8 -18.66 15.30 9.67
N LYS A 9 -17.58 15.80 10.27
CA LYS A 9 -16.32 16.01 9.54
C LYS A 9 -15.86 14.70 8.88
N HIS A 10 -15.58 14.75 7.58
CA HIS A 10 -15.19 13.62 6.74
C HIS A 10 -14.09 14.04 5.75
N GLY A 11 -13.52 13.09 4.99
CA GLY A 11 -12.56 13.39 3.94
C GLY A 11 -11.13 13.68 4.43
N GLY A 12 -10.79 13.35 5.67
CA GLY A 12 -9.45 13.57 6.23
C GLY A 12 -8.40 12.52 5.80
N TYR A 13 -8.58 11.85 4.67
CA TYR A 13 -7.78 10.70 4.23
C TYR A 13 -6.26 10.97 4.14
N ARG A 14 -5.83 12.18 3.78
CA ARG A 14 -4.40 12.54 3.69
C ARG A 14 -3.63 12.35 5.00
N ARG A 15 -4.35 12.37 6.15
CA ARG A 15 -3.78 12.14 7.48
C ARG A 15 -3.80 10.66 7.88
N LEU A 16 -4.50 9.80 7.16
CA LEU A 16 -4.54 8.37 7.42
C LEU A 16 -3.19 7.74 7.04
N LYS A 17 -2.59 6.99 7.97
CA LYS A 17 -1.36 6.25 7.69
C LYS A 17 -1.54 5.20 6.59
N SER A 18 -2.71 4.53 6.54
CA SER A 18 -3.06 3.62 5.45
C SER A 18 -3.01 4.29 4.09
N PHE A 19 -3.54 5.52 3.96
CA PHE A 19 -3.45 6.29 2.72
C PHE A 19 -2.01 6.66 2.36
N GLN A 20 -1.23 7.16 3.31
CA GLN A 20 0.16 7.58 3.09
C GLN A 20 1.03 6.41 2.62
N VAL A 21 0.87 5.24 3.25
CA VAL A 21 1.61 4.03 2.84
C VAL A 21 1.11 3.50 1.50
N ALA A 22 -0.21 3.50 1.24
CA ALA A 22 -0.76 3.12 -0.05
C ALA A 22 -0.24 4.01 -1.19
N GLN A 23 -0.13 5.32 -0.96
CA GLN A 23 0.43 6.27 -1.92
C GLN A 23 1.90 5.96 -2.22
N LEU A 24 2.71 5.69 -1.19
CA LEU A 24 4.09 5.26 -1.39
C LEU A 24 4.18 3.94 -2.17
N VAL A 25 3.31 2.97 -1.87
CA VAL A 25 3.21 1.71 -2.63
C VAL A 25 2.91 1.99 -4.10
N TYR A 26 1.98 2.91 -4.40
CA TYR A 26 1.67 3.30 -5.77
C TYR A 26 2.89 3.91 -6.49
N ASP A 27 3.58 4.86 -5.85
CA ASP A 27 4.76 5.52 -6.43
C ASP A 27 5.90 4.51 -6.68
N VAL A 28 6.14 3.59 -5.74
CA VAL A 28 7.10 2.49 -5.89
C VAL A 28 6.69 1.56 -7.03
N THR A 29 5.40 1.22 -7.14
CA THR A 29 4.89 0.31 -8.16
C THR A 29 5.04 0.89 -9.57
N VAL A 30 4.67 2.15 -9.77
CA VAL A 30 4.87 2.83 -11.06
C VAL A 30 6.35 2.76 -11.48
N ARG A 31 7.25 3.14 -10.58
CA ARG A 31 8.69 3.13 -10.87
C ARG A 31 9.27 1.74 -11.07
N PHE A 32 8.76 0.76 -10.32
CA PHE A 32 9.10 -0.65 -10.46
C PHE A 32 8.69 -1.19 -11.83
N CYS A 33 7.43 -0.96 -12.22
CA CYS A 33 6.89 -1.41 -13.48
C CYS A 33 7.64 -0.78 -14.67
N ASP A 34 7.87 0.54 -14.64
CA ASP A 34 8.62 1.23 -15.68
C ASP A 34 10.05 0.70 -15.88
N ARG A 35 10.66 0.20 -14.82
CA ARG A 35 12.07 -0.24 -14.86
C ARG A 35 12.23 -1.74 -15.12
N TYR A 36 11.33 -2.59 -14.61
CA TYR A 36 11.54 -4.03 -14.55
C TYR A 36 10.47 -4.86 -15.28
N VAL A 37 9.31 -4.29 -15.54
CA VAL A 37 8.22 -4.96 -16.27
C VAL A 37 8.19 -4.41 -17.70
N GLU A 38 7.80 -5.25 -18.65
CA GLU A 38 7.68 -4.80 -20.04
C GLU A 38 6.51 -3.83 -20.19
N LYS A 39 6.77 -2.64 -20.73
CA LYS A 39 5.79 -1.54 -20.82
C LYS A 39 4.51 -1.89 -21.59
N ARG A 40 4.60 -2.82 -22.57
CA ARG A 40 3.44 -3.27 -23.34
C ARG A 40 2.77 -4.51 -22.77
N SER A 41 3.24 -5.00 -21.64
CA SER A 41 2.64 -6.17 -21.01
C SER A 41 1.38 -5.78 -20.23
N ARG A 42 0.37 -6.64 -20.28
CA ARG A 42 -0.83 -6.48 -19.46
C ARG A 42 -0.53 -6.45 -17.97
N THR A 43 0.50 -7.17 -17.52
CA THR A 43 0.96 -7.17 -16.12
C THR A 43 1.40 -5.79 -15.66
N HIS A 44 2.09 -5.01 -16.52
CA HIS A 44 2.48 -3.63 -16.21
C HIS A 44 1.24 -2.80 -15.83
N ASP A 45 0.24 -2.80 -16.70
CA ASP A 45 -0.98 -2.01 -16.50
C ASP A 45 -1.80 -2.50 -15.30
N GLN A 46 -1.88 -3.81 -15.09
CA GLN A 46 -2.59 -4.42 -13.96
C GLN A 46 -1.97 -4.05 -12.62
N MET A 47 -0.64 -4.17 -12.47
CA MET A 47 0.06 -3.77 -11.24
C MET A 47 -0.15 -2.29 -10.93
N VAL A 48 0.03 -1.41 -11.91
CA VAL A 48 -0.18 0.04 -11.73
C VAL A 48 -1.63 0.35 -11.37
N GLN A 49 -2.59 -0.30 -12.04
CA GLN A 49 -4.01 -0.11 -11.77
C GLN A 49 -4.42 -0.63 -10.40
N ALA A 50 -3.91 -1.78 -9.95
CA ALA A 50 -4.15 -2.33 -8.61
C ALA A 50 -3.62 -1.39 -7.52
N ALA A 51 -2.39 -0.87 -7.67
CA ALA A 51 -1.82 0.10 -6.76
C ALA A 51 -2.65 1.40 -6.70
N ARG A 52 -3.04 1.94 -7.87
CA ARG A 52 -3.88 3.14 -7.98
C ARG A 52 -5.26 2.93 -7.35
N SER A 53 -5.90 1.78 -7.61
CA SER A 53 -7.18 1.42 -7.03
C SER A 53 -7.11 1.37 -5.50
N GLY A 54 -6.04 0.81 -4.93
CA GLY A 54 -5.79 0.82 -3.49
C GLY A 54 -5.84 2.23 -2.90
N VAL A 55 -5.08 3.17 -3.47
CA VAL A 55 -5.02 4.58 -3.00
C VAL A 55 -6.38 5.27 -3.12
N GLN A 56 -7.02 5.17 -4.29
CA GLN A 56 -8.26 5.88 -4.57
C GLN A 56 -9.41 5.41 -3.69
N ASN A 57 -9.57 4.10 -3.50
CA ASN A 57 -10.63 3.56 -2.66
C ASN A 57 -10.47 3.93 -1.18
N VAL A 58 -9.25 4.12 -0.66
CA VAL A 58 -9.05 4.68 0.69
C VAL A 58 -9.54 6.12 0.77
N ALA A 59 -9.23 6.94 -0.24
CA ALA A 59 -9.65 8.33 -0.28
C ALA A 59 -11.18 8.46 -0.41
N GLU A 60 -11.78 7.75 -1.37
CA GLU A 60 -13.22 7.73 -1.61
C GLU A 60 -14.01 7.21 -0.39
N GLY A 61 -13.52 6.15 0.27
CA GLY A 61 -14.10 5.63 1.50
C GLY A 61 -14.13 6.70 2.60
N SER A 62 -13.03 7.41 2.79
CA SER A 62 -12.95 8.52 3.74
C SER A 62 -13.91 9.67 3.37
N LEU A 63 -14.08 9.98 2.10
CA LEU A 63 -15.06 10.99 1.64
C LEU A 63 -16.49 10.52 1.85
N ALA A 64 -16.79 9.25 1.58
CA ALA A 64 -18.12 8.68 1.78
C ALA A 64 -18.53 8.58 3.27
N SER A 65 -17.58 8.60 4.20
CA SER A 65 -17.79 8.34 5.63
C SER A 65 -18.80 9.29 6.30
N GLY A 66 -19.00 10.49 5.76
CA GLY A 66 -19.94 11.48 6.26
C GLY A 66 -21.41 11.10 6.04
N THR A 67 -21.70 10.38 4.96
CA THR A 67 -23.09 10.07 4.53
C THR A 67 -23.37 8.57 4.44
N SER A 68 -22.34 7.72 4.34
CA SER A 68 -22.51 6.28 4.18
C SER A 68 -21.41 5.48 4.87
N LYS A 69 -21.65 5.03 6.10
CA LYS A 69 -20.74 4.12 6.81
C LYS A 69 -20.57 2.77 6.09
N LYS A 70 -21.65 2.26 5.48
CA LYS A 70 -21.60 1.05 4.66
C LYS A 70 -20.74 1.27 3.41
N GLY A 71 -20.83 2.45 2.78
CA GLY A 71 -19.98 2.83 1.66
C GLY A 71 -18.50 2.94 2.04
N GLU A 72 -18.19 3.57 3.18
CA GLU A 72 -16.84 3.65 3.73
C GLU A 72 -16.22 2.26 3.92
N LEU A 73 -16.93 1.34 4.60
CA LEU A 73 -16.50 -0.04 4.80
C LEU A 73 -16.27 -0.78 3.48
N LYS A 74 -17.20 -0.66 2.53
CA LYS A 74 -17.09 -1.32 1.22
C LYS A 74 -15.86 -0.84 0.46
N LEU A 75 -15.62 0.47 0.38
CA LEU A 75 -14.49 1.05 -0.34
C LEU A 75 -13.15 0.72 0.33
N THR A 76 -13.08 0.75 1.66
CA THR A 76 -11.87 0.31 2.39
C THR A 76 -11.56 -1.17 2.13
N LYS A 77 -12.60 -2.03 2.04
CA LYS A 77 -12.44 -3.45 1.69
C LYS A 77 -11.95 -3.63 0.25
N VAL A 78 -12.46 -2.83 -0.70
CA VAL A 78 -11.98 -2.84 -2.10
C VAL A 78 -10.52 -2.41 -2.17
N ALA A 79 -10.13 -1.35 -1.46
CA ALA A 79 -8.72 -0.92 -1.36
C ALA A 79 -7.82 -2.06 -0.88
N ARG A 80 -8.24 -2.76 0.19
CA ARG A 80 -7.51 -3.89 0.77
C ARG A 80 -7.36 -5.04 -0.24
N ALA A 81 -8.44 -5.36 -1.00
CA ALA A 81 -8.42 -6.40 -2.01
C ALA A 81 -7.48 -6.06 -3.18
N SER A 82 -7.54 -4.82 -3.70
CA SER A 82 -6.65 -4.37 -4.79
C SER A 82 -5.16 -4.41 -4.39
N LEU A 83 -4.83 -4.08 -3.15
CA LEU A 83 -3.45 -4.18 -2.66
C LEU A 83 -3.02 -5.64 -2.41
N GLU A 84 -3.95 -6.54 -2.15
CA GLU A 84 -3.66 -7.98 -2.10
C GLU A 84 -3.37 -8.55 -3.49
N GLU A 85 -4.13 -8.16 -4.52
CA GLU A 85 -3.84 -8.51 -5.91
C GLU A 85 -2.44 -8.03 -6.30
N LEU A 86 -2.11 -6.78 -6.00
CA LEU A 86 -0.77 -6.23 -6.24
C LEU A 86 0.33 -7.03 -5.52
N ARG A 87 0.08 -7.50 -4.31
CA ARG A 87 1.02 -8.34 -3.56
C ARG A 87 1.31 -9.63 -4.31
N LEU A 88 0.27 -10.30 -4.79
CA LEU A 88 0.41 -11.52 -5.60
C LEU A 88 1.19 -11.27 -6.88
N ASP A 89 0.99 -10.12 -7.55
CA ASP A 89 1.74 -9.74 -8.75
C ASP A 89 3.25 -9.60 -8.46
N TYR A 90 3.63 -9.03 -7.31
CA TYR A 90 5.03 -8.94 -6.90
C TYR A 90 5.63 -10.31 -6.56
N GLU A 91 4.89 -11.16 -5.87
CA GLU A 91 5.29 -12.54 -5.56
C GLU A 91 5.47 -13.35 -6.85
N ASP A 92 4.56 -13.23 -7.80
CA ASP A 92 4.65 -13.86 -9.11
C ASP A 92 5.83 -13.32 -9.94
N PHE A 93 6.09 -12.01 -9.87
CA PHE A 93 7.26 -11.42 -10.50
C PHE A 93 8.56 -12.07 -10.01
N LEU A 94 8.72 -12.24 -8.71
CA LEU A 94 9.89 -12.89 -8.11
C LEU A 94 9.95 -14.38 -8.52
N ARG A 95 8.87 -15.10 -8.34
CA ARG A 95 8.77 -16.55 -8.63
C ARG A 95 9.09 -16.86 -10.09
N GLN A 96 8.49 -16.15 -11.04
CA GLN A 96 8.68 -16.39 -12.48
C GLN A 96 10.10 -16.11 -12.96
N ARG A 97 10.87 -15.31 -12.23
CA ARG A 97 12.26 -14.95 -12.55
C ARG A 97 13.30 -15.69 -11.73
N GLY A 98 12.86 -16.62 -10.86
CA GLY A 98 13.76 -17.34 -9.95
C GLY A 98 14.48 -16.41 -8.98
N LEU A 99 13.85 -15.27 -8.63
CA LEU A 99 14.34 -14.33 -7.62
C LEU A 99 13.80 -14.73 -6.25
N GLU A 100 14.57 -14.47 -5.20
CA GLU A 100 14.21 -14.86 -3.86
C GLU A 100 13.14 -13.92 -3.26
N GLN A 101 12.06 -14.50 -2.73
CA GLN A 101 11.14 -13.80 -1.83
C GLN A 101 11.68 -13.94 -0.41
N TRP A 102 11.98 -12.81 0.22
CA TRP A 102 12.65 -12.82 1.52
C TRP A 102 11.68 -12.99 2.68
N GLU A 103 12.11 -13.77 3.65
CA GLU A 103 11.44 -13.88 4.92
C GLU A 103 11.46 -12.55 5.70
N PRO A 104 10.45 -12.30 6.56
CA PRO A 104 10.33 -11.03 7.30
C PRO A 104 11.55 -10.67 8.16
N ASN A 105 12.38 -11.66 8.52
CA ASN A 105 13.60 -11.51 9.33
C ASN A 105 14.87 -11.31 8.50
N HIS A 106 14.78 -11.31 7.16
CA HIS A 106 15.92 -11.09 6.28
C HIS A 106 16.65 -9.78 6.65
N PRO A 107 18.01 -9.77 6.72
CA PRO A 107 18.79 -8.62 7.19
C PRO A 107 18.49 -7.32 6.45
N ALA A 108 18.34 -7.36 5.12
CA ALA A 108 18.00 -6.19 4.33
C ALA A 108 16.60 -5.63 4.69
N LEU A 109 15.60 -6.50 4.93
CA LEU A 109 14.27 -6.08 5.36
C LEU A 109 14.26 -5.53 6.79
N LYS A 110 15.12 -6.03 7.69
CA LYS A 110 15.31 -5.44 9.02
C LYS A 110 15.81 -4.00 8.90
N ARG A 111 16.81 -3.75 8.04
CA ARG A 111 17.31 -2.39 7.77
C ARG A 111 16.27 -1.51 7.12
N PHE A 112 15.50 -2.04 6.15
CA PHE A 112 14.36 -1.33 5.55
C PHE A 112 13.34 -0.87 6.59
N LYS A 113 12.89 -1.77 7.44
CA LYS A 113 11.93 -1.48 8.52
C LYS A 113 12.47 -0.45 9.52
N ALA A 114 13.77 -0.53 9.86
CA ALA A 114 14.43 0.41 10.76
C ALA A 114 14.47 1.85 10.20
N ARG A 115 14.57 2.02 8.88
CA ARG A 115 14.54 3.34 8.22
C ARG A 115 13.17 4.00 8.26
N ARG A 116 12.09 3.25 8.48
CA ARG A 116 10.69 3.75 8.45
C ARG A 116 10.39 4.56 7.18
N VAL A 117 10.78 4.01 6.05
CA VAL A 117 10.64 4.63 4.72
C VAL A 117 9.23 5.18 4.52
N ALA A 118 9.14 6.49 4.24
CA ALA A 118 7.88 7.21 4.06
C ALA A 118 7.79 7.93 2.69
N LYS A 119 8.91 8.01 1.96
CA LYS A 119 9.02 8.70 0.67
C LYS A 119 9.74 7.84 -0.36
N MET A 120 9.47 8.12 -1.63
CA MET A 120 10.07 7.41 -2.75
C MET A 120 11.61 7.56 -2.79
N GLU A 121 12.13 8.73 -2.41
CA GLU A 121 13.57 9.01 -2.34
C GLU A 121 14.25 8.08 -1.34
N GLU A 122 13.70 7.96 -0.15
CA GLU A 122 14.21 7.09 0.93
C GLU A 122 14.17 5.60 0.53
N PHE A 123 13.15 5.21 -0.26
CA PHE A 123 13.06 3.87 -0.84
C PHE A 123 14.18 3.63 -1.85
N ALA A 124 14.43 4.59 -2.72
CA ALA A 124 15.49 4.50 -3.74
C ALA A 124 16.88 4.46 -3.11
N GLU A 125 17.12 5.27 -2.08
CA GLU A 125 18.36 5.26 -1.30
C GLU A 125 18.59 3.91 -0.63
N TRP A 126 17.55 3.33 -0.01
CA TRP A 126 17.69 2.00 0.59
C TRP A 126 18.08 0.95 -0.46
N VAL A 127 17.45 0.95 -1.64
CA VAL A 127 17.83 0.03 -2.73
C VAL A 127 19.29 0.23 -3.15
N ALA A 128 19.73 1.48 -3.28
CA ALA A 128 21.12 1.80 -3.67
C ALA A 128 22.14 1.32 -2.63
N ASP A 129 21.85 1.56 -1.34
CA ASP A 129 22.72 1.15 -0.24
C ASP A 129 22.84 -0.38 -0.13
N GLU A 130 21.72 -1.10 -0.31
CA GLU A 130 21.76 -2.57 -0.28
C GLU A 130 22.48 -3.15 -1.49
N LEU A 131 22.38 -2.53 -2.65
CA LEU A 131 23.18 -2.91 -3.84
C LEU A 131 24.68 -2.74 -3.59
N THR A 132 25.08 -1.66 -2.94
CA THR A 132 26.49 -1.39 -2.60
C THR A 132 27.00 -2.38 -1.57
N ARG A 133 26.24 -2.66 -0.50
CA ARG A 133 26.62 -3.63 0.55
C ARG A 133 26.87 -5.03 -0.04
N THR A 134 25.97 -5.48 -0.88
CA THR A 134 26.08 -6.83 -1.47
C THR A 134 27.12 -6.90 -2.59
N GLY A 135 27.60 -5.78 -3.11
CA GLY A 135 28.74 -5.71 -4.03
C GLY A 135 30.09 -5.83 -3.32
N THR A 136 30.15 -5.48 -2.04
CA THR A 136 31.36 -5.62 -1.19
C THR A 136 31.46 -6.96 -0.47
N ASP A 137 30.34 -7.62 -0.18
CA ASP A 137 30.35 -8.97 0.42
C ASP A 137 30.59 -10.03 -0.66
N GLY A 138 31.84 -10.25 -1.02
CA GLY A 138 32.34 -11.09 -2.10
C GLY A 138 32.04 -12.59 -1.99
N HIS A 139 30.82 -13.03 -1.71
CA HIS A 139 30.42 -14.44 -1.53
C HIS A 139 29.28 -14.91 -2.44
N ARG A 140 29.22 -14.39 -3.68
CA ARG A 140 28.57 -15.11 -4.77
C ARG A 140 29.49 -15.08 -6.00
N PRO A 141 29.95 -16.25 -6.53
CA PRO A 141 30.87 -16.27 -7.67
C PRO A 141 30.24 -15.51 -8.85
N ALA A 142 30.92 -14.44 -9.28
CA ALA A 142 30.53 -13.73 -10.48
C ALA A 142 30.67 -14.70 -11.66
N PRO A 143 29.65 -14.87 -12.52
CA PRO A 143 29.84 -15.59 -13.77
C PRO A 143 30.91 -14.83 -14.58
N THR A 144 31.97 -15.52 -14.91
CA THR A 144 33.15 -15.06 -15.64
C THR A 144 32.81 -14.83 -17.11
N THR A 145 31.95 -13.85 -17.43
CA THR A 145 31.71 -13.50 -18.84
C THR A 145 31.06 -12.12 -19.02
N GLY A 146 31.78 -11.19 -19.63
CA GLY A 146 31.28 -10.05 -20.39
C GLY A 146 30.54 -8.92 -19.64
N LYS A 147 30.78 -7.66 -20.06
CA LYS A 147 30.08 -6.44 -19.56
C LYS A 147 28.55 -6.55 -19.61
N SER A 148 27.97 -7.22 -20.61
CA SER A 148 26.52 -7.41 -20.77
C SER A 148 25.88 -8.28 -19.68
N VAL A 149 26.63 -9.27 -19.18
CA VAL A 149 26.18 -10.18 -18.10
C VAL A 149 26.16 -9.43 -16.74
N ARG A 150 27.18 -8.60 -16.47
CA ARG A 150 27.21 -7.77 -15.24
C ARG A 150 26.05 -6.80 -15.15
N VAL A 151 25.69 -6.12 -16.25
CA VAL A 151 24.54 -5.23 -16.31
C VAL A 151 23.23 -5.99 -16.09
N ARG A 152 23.10 -7.18 -16.66
CA ARG A 152 21.92 -8.03 -16.49
C ARG A 152 21.77 -8.53 -15.04
N VAL A 153 22.85 -9.01 -14.43
CA VAL A 153 22.86 -9.44 -13.02
C VAL A 153 22.53 -8.27 -12.08
N GLY A 154 23.11 -7.09 -12.29
CA GLY A 154 22.81 -5.91 -11.48
C GLY A 154 21.34 -5.45 -11.59
N ARG A 155 20.74 -5.57 -12.78
CA ARG A 155 19.32 -5.24 -12.98
C ARG A 155 18.39 -6.18 -12.22
N TRP A 156 18.63 -7.48 -12.27
CA TRP A 156 17.79 -8.46 -11.57
C TRP A 156 17.94 -8.37 -10.05
N ARG A 157 19.14 -8.11 -9.56
CA ARG A 157 19.38 -7.88 -8.13
C ARG A 157 18.68 -6.62 -7.62
N SER A 158 18.70 -5.55 -8.39
CA SER A 158 17.95 -4.33 -8.09
C SER A 158 16.43 -4.57 -8.13
N ALA A 159 15.93 -5.41 -9.04
CA ALA A 159 14.53 -5.79 -9.11
C ALA A 159 14.10 -6.63 -7.89
N GLU A 160 14.92 -7.59 -7.45
CA GLU A 160 14.69 -8.40 -6.27
C GLU A 160 14.60 -7.54 -5.00
N LEU A 161 15.55 -6.62 -4.80
CA LEU A 161 15.53 -5.65 -3.70
C LEU A 161 14.24 -4.82 -3.73
N ALA A 162 13.93 -4.22 -4.88
CA ALA A 162 12.76 -3.37 -5.00
C ALA A 162 11.45 -4.11 -4.79
N ALA A 163 11.31 -5.34 -5.32
CA ALA A 163 10.12 -6.16 -5.12
C ALA A 163 9.94 -6.56 -3.64
N ASN A 164 10.99 -7.01 -2.97
CA ASN A 164 10.93 -7.36 -1.55
C ASN A 164 10.65 -6.14 -0.65
N GLY A 165 11.20 -4.97 -1.00
CA GLY A 165 10.86 -3.71 -0.34
C GLY A 165 9.39 -3.32 -0.52
N ALA A 166 8.85 -3.45 -1.73
CA ALA A 166 7.44 -3.21 -2.04
C ALA A 166 6.52 -4.17 -1.28
N LEU A 167 6.86 -5.47 -1.24
CA LEU A 167 6.13 -6.47 -0.44
C LEU A 167 6.12 -6.11 1.05
N SER A 168 7.22 -5.59 1.58
CA SER A 168 7.27 -5.11 2.98
C SER A 168 6.33 -3.93 3.22
N LEU A 169 6.25 -2.96 2.29
CA LEU A 169 5.29 -1.84 2.36
C LEU A 169 3.85 -2.32 2.24
N LEU A 170 3.57 -3.25 1.32
CA LEU A 170 2.24 -3.84 1.13
C LEU A 170 1.76 -4.55 2.40
N ASN A 171 2.62 -5.31 3.08
CA ASN A 171 2.28 -5.95 4.34
C ASN A 171 1.88 -4.93 5.41
N VAL A 172 2.62 -3.81 5.52
CA VAL A 172 2.27 -2.72 6.45
C VAL A 172 0.94 -2.07 6.06
N CYS A 173 0.76 -1.77 4.76
CA CYS A 173 -0.46 -1.13 4.26
C CYS A 173 -1.70 -1.98 4.51
N CYS A 174 -1.64 -3.27 4.17
CA CYS A 174 -2.71 -4.23 4.39
C CYS A 174 -3.07 -4.36 5.87
N HIS A 175 -2.07 -4.46 6.75
CA HIS A 175 -2.30 -4.49 8.20
C HIS A 175 -2.99 -3.20 8.71
N LEU A 176 -2.60 -2.03 8.21
CA LEU A 176 -3.26 -0.77 8.56
C LEU A 176 -4.71 -0.72 8.08
N LEU A 177 -4.99 -1.24 6.89
CA LEU A 177 -6.35 -1.32 6.35
C LEU A 177 -7.21 -2.31 7.12
N ASP A 178 -6.66 -3.46 7.52
CA ASP A 178 -7.38 -4.44 8.34
C ASP A 178 -7.78 -3.83 9.71
N ARG A 179 -6.87 -3.10 10.34
CA ARG A 179 -7.18 -2.34 11.57
C ARG A 179 -8.22 -1.25 11.34
N GLN A 180 -8.14 -0.54 10.21
CA GLN A 180 -9.10 0.49 9.84
C GLN A 180 -10.49 -0.10 9.63
N LEU A 181 -10.60 -1.24 8.93
CA LEU A 181 -11.85 -1.98 8.72
C LEU A 181 -12.47 -2.42 10.04
N ALA A 182 -11.68 -2.99 10.96
CA ALA A 182 -12.16 -3.39 12.28
C ALA A 182 -12.72 -2.19 13.06
N ALA A 183 -12.00 -1.06 13.06
CA ALA A 183 -12.47 0.15 13.74
C ALA A 183 -13.74 0.75 13.10
N GLN A 184 -13.84 0.74 11.76
CA GLN A 184 -15.02 1.19 11.02
C GLN A 184 -16.24 0.30 11.30
N ALA A 185 -16.05 -1.04 11.30
CA ALA A 185 -17.11 -2.00 11.61
C ALA A 185 -17.64 -1.80 13.04
N SER A 186 -16.76 -1.75 14.02
CA SER A 186 -17.14 -1.50 15.41
C SER A 186 -17.86 -0.16 15.59
N ALA A 187 -17.38 0.91 14.93
CA ALA A 187 -18.05 2.20 14.97
C ALA A 187 -19.44 2.16 14.33
N PHE A 188 -19.63 1.39 13.26
CA PHE A 188 -20.91 1.22 12.60
C PHE A 188 -21.91 0.43 13.47
N GLU A 189 -21.45 -0.64 14.12
CA GLU A 189 -22.27 -1.44 15.03
C GLU A 189 -22.77 -0.62 16.23
N HIS A 190 -21.89 0.18 16.86
CA HIS A 190 -22.25 0.92 18.06
C HIS A 190 -22.96 2.24 17.81
N LYS A 191 -22.62 2.96 16.75
CA LYS A 191 -23.13 4.32 16.48
C LYS A 191 -24.18 4.37 15.38
N GLY A 192 -24.33 3.27 14.63
CA GLY A 192 -25.18 3.23 13.44
C GLY A 192 -24.62 4.05 12.27
N GLY A 193 -25.43 4.18 11.23
CA GLY A 193 -25.12 4.95 10.02
C GLY A 193 -25.80 6.32 9.97
N PHE A 194 -25.92 6.83 8.75
CA PHE A 194 -26.55 8.12 8.44
C PHE A 194 -28.06 8.11 8.76
N THR A 195 -28.74 7.02 8.47
CA THR A 195 -30.20 6.89 8.70
C THR A 195 -30.56 7.02 10.18
N GLU A 196 -29.84 6.32 11.05
CA GLU A 196 -30.05 6.38 12.51
C GLU A 196 -29.74 7.78 13.07
N ARG A 197 -28.67 8.41 12.55
CA ARG A 197 -28.34 9.80 12.90
C ARG A 197 -29.42 10.78 12.44
N LEU A 198 -29.89 10.64 11.21
CA LEU A 198 -30.95 11.46 10.67
C LEU A 198 -32.23 11.36 11.52
N TYR A 199 -32.59 10.15 11.92
CA TYR A 199 -33.73 9.93 12.82
C TYR A 199 -33.56 10.64 14.16
N ARG A 200 -32.42 10.48 14.82
CA ARG A 200 -32.10 11.17 16.08
C ARG A 200 -32.19 12.70 15.95
N VAL A 201 -31.51 13.27 14.97
CA VAL A 201 -31.50 14.73 14.75
C VAL A 201 -32.90 15.28 14.46
N ARG A 202 -33.74 14.54 13.70
CA ARG A 202 -35.13 14.93 13.45
C ARG A 202 -36.00 14.87 14.70
N THR A 203 -35.85 13.82 15.50
CA THR A 203 -36.58 13.67 16.75
C THR A 203 -36.22 14.79 17.72
N ASP A 204 -34.93 15.08 17.91
CA ASP A 204 -34.46 16.16 18.78
C ASP A 204 -34.97 17.55 18.34
N LYS A 205 -35.06 17.81 17.03
CA LYS A 205 -35.61 19.07 16.51
C LYS A 205 -37.12 19.20 16.70
N ARG A 206 -37.86 18.08 16.68
CA ARG A 206 -39.32 18.09 16.88
C ARG A 206 -39.70 18.20 18.35
N SER A 207 -38.84 17.71 19.26
CA SER A 207 -39.07 17.76 20.71
C SER A 207 -38.60 19.08 21.35
N ARG A 208 -37.98 20.00 20.60
CA ARG A 208 -37.68 21.35 21.06
C ARG A 208 -38.87 22.25 20.77
N PRO A 209 -39.49 22.85 21.82
CA PRO A 209 -40.61 23.81 21.65
C PRO A 209 -40.18 25.06 20.87
#